data_8fda6a041e659e34e40c0c4f8a3143e9
#
_entry.id   8fda6a041e659e34e40c0c4f8a3143e9
#
_cell.length_a   1.000
_cell.length_b   1.000
_cell.length_c   1.000
_cell.angle_alpha   90.00
_cell.angle_beta   90.00
_cell.angle_gamma   90.00
#
_symmetry.space_group_name_H-M   'P 1'
#
loop_
_entity.id
_entity.type
_entity.pdbx_description
1 polymer ?
#
loop_
_entity_poly.entity_id
_entity_poly.type
_entity_poly.pdbx_seq_one_letter_code
_entity_poly.pdbx_strand_id
1 'polypeptide(L)'
;MNNQSGLKSFLKSSVVLLGILSAGYLIENIQFRGRSFIAVAALLIVLFAYGIWLFGFQQSMEKFEPKRLPIWLVWLVIGVFVSALLVLCFTQSFQLIDSALGRLLLCCTLAAAGAALLSLTQQQRSPYLNFAMILLGFGALYRLGVFIPQIQATPFSLGWSEGSRYYNASLFLSESIYGEKLPLPVLHPSRYLMQAVPFFLGIRSILVHRLWQVLLWIGMTAWGAALLAKRFRGKLALPFWLLIIALALFFFQGAVYFHLMVCVILVLMGYQKGKPWRTLLFVLLASVWAGISRVNWMPVPALLAAALYLLDEPLDGKPWLKYVSFPVLWAVAGVGTAWLSQQVYIRLSGNDPA
;
A
#
# COMPACT_ATOMS: atom_id res chain seq x y z
N MET A 1 0.52 -30.03 -13.47
CA MET A 1 -0.45 -30.38 -12.39
C MET A 1 -1.86 -30.33 -12.97
N ASN A 2 -2.64 -31.38 -12.78
CA ASN A 2 -4.00 -31.43 -13.30
C ASN A 2 -4.86 -30.35 -12.64
N ASN A 3 -5.52 -29.49 -13.39
CA ASN A 3 -6.21 -28.29 -12.90
C ASN A 3 -7.30 -28.59 -11.86
N GLN A 4 -7.87 -29.78 -11.91
CA GLN A 4 -8.85 -30.25 -10.91
C GLN A 4 -8.22 -30.48 -9.54
N SER A 5 -6.99 -30.98 -9.44
CA SER A 5 -6.28 -31.14 -8.16
C SER A 5 -5.95 -29.75 -7.52
N GLY A 6 -5.60 -28.78 -8.37
CA GLY A 6 -5.36 -27.39 -7.92
C GLY A 6 -6.63 -26.72 -7.38
N LEU A 7 -7.77 -26.90 -8.04
CA LEU A 7 -9.05 -26.36 -7.57
C LEU A 7 -9.51 -27.01 -6.26
N LYS A 8 -9.37 -28.35 -6.12
CA LYS A 8 -9.68 -29.06 -4.87
C LYS A 8 -8.84 -28.53 -3.70
N SER A 9 -7.52 -28.42 -3.91
CA SER A 9 -6.61 -27.87 -2.90
C SER A 9 -6.99 -26.43 -2.50
N PHE A 10 -7.32 -25.61 -3.49
CA PHE A 10 -7.76 -24.23 -3.26
C PHE A 10 -9.06 -24.16 -2.45
N LEU A 11 -10.08 -24.97 -2.79
CA LEU A 11 -11.33 -25.01 -2.06
C LEU A 11 -11.13 -25.43 -0.59
N LYS A 12 -10.28 -26.44 -0.33
CA LYS A 12 -9.93 -26.84 1.03
C LYS A 12 -9.27 -25.71 1.80
N SER A 13 -8.28 -25.03 1.21
CA SER A 13 -7.61 -23.89 1.83
C SER A 13 -8.58 -22.72 2.08
N SER A 14 -9.50 -22.45 1.14
CA SER A 14 -10.51 -21.40 1.29
C SER A 14 -11.49 -21.69 2.43
N VAL A 15 -11.96 -22.92 2.58
CA VAL A 15 -12.83 -23.32 3.71
C VAL A 15 -12.13 -23.11 5.05
N VAL A 16 -10.86 -23.50 5.17
CA VAL A 16 -10.06 -23.29 6.38
C VAL A 16 -9.90 -21.79 6.68
N LEU A 17 -9.50 -21.00 5.68
CA LEU A 17 -9.32 -19.56 5.82
C LEU A 17 -10.61 -18.86 6.26
N LEU A 18 -11.72 -19.11 5.56
CA LEU A 18 -13.02 -18.51 5.87
C LEU A 18 -13.56 -18.99 7.23
N GLY A 19 -13.30 -20.25 7.60
CA GLY A 19 -13.62 -20.78 8.91
C GLY A 19 -12.90 -20.05 10.04
N ILE A 20 -11.59 -19.83 9.89
CA ILE A 20 -10.77 -19.07 10.86
C ILE A 20 -11.27 -17.63 10.96
N LEU A 21 -11.53 -16.95 9.85
CA LEU A 21 -12.02 -15.57 9.84
C LEU A 21 -13.42 -15.46 10.46
N SER A 22 -14.32 -16.42 10.17
CA SER A 22 -15.65 -16.47 10.76
C SER A 22 -15.59 -16.69 12.27
N ALA A 23 -14.78 -17.63 12.74
CA ALA A 23 -14.57 -17.88 14.16
C ALA A 23 -13.98 -16.65 14.88
N GLY A 24 -12.97 -16.01 14.28
CA GLY A 24 -12.38 -14.77 14.79
C GLY A 24 -13.42 -13.65 14.93
N TYR A 25 -14.25 -13.44 13.89
CA TYR A 25 -15.33 -12.46 13.95
C TYR A 25 -16.35 -12.76 15.07
N LEU A 26 -16.74 -14.02 15.23
CA LEU A 26 -17.71 -14.41 16.28
C LEU A 26 -17.11 -14.20 17.67
N ILE A 27 -15.82 -14.48 17.88
CA ILE A 27 -15.14 -14.24 19.17
C ILE A 27 -15.07 -12.73 19.44
N GLU A 28 -14.67 -11.90 18.47
CA GLU A 28 -14.62 -10.44 18.62
C GLU A 28 -15.98 -9.85 18.97
N ASN A 29 -17.08 -10.38 18.41
CA ASN A 29 -18.42 -9.83 18.52
C ASN A 29 -19.35 -10.66 19.43
N ILE A 30 -18.83 -11.49 20.32
CA ILE A 30 -19.62 -12.40 21.15
C ILE A 30 -20.61 -11.67 22.06
N GLN A 31 -20.31 -10.42 22.43
CA GLN A 31 -21.17 -9.57 23.26
C GLN A 31 -22.32 -8.92 22.46
N PHE A 32 -22.16 -8.80 21.13
CA PHE A 32 -23.11 -8.14 20.21
C PHE A 32 -23.79 -9.19 19.32
N ARG A 33 -24.77 -9.93 19.88
CA ARG A 33 -25.48 -11.02 19.16
C ARG A 33 -26.52 -10.48 18.17
N GLY A 34 -26.10 -9.58 17.25
CA GLY A 34 -26.98 -9.04 16.24
C GLY A 34 -27.17 -9.96 15.02
N ARG A 35 -27.91 -9.48 14.00
CA ARG A 35 -28.18 -10.24 12.75
C ARG A 35 -26.90 -10.67 12.04
N SER A 36 -25.85 -9.85 12.04
CA SER A 36 -24.56 -10.16 11.45
C SER A 36 -23.86 -11.32 12.15
N PHE A 37 -23.94 -11.39 13.49
CA PHE A 37 -23.41 -12.51 14.27
C PHE A 37 -24.08 -13.84 13.89
N ILE A 38 -25.42 -13.84 13.80
CA ILE A 38 -26.20 -15.03 13.42
C ILE A 38 -25.83 -15.48 11.99
N ALA A 39 -25.71 -14.52 11.05
CA ALA A 39 -25.33 -14.81 9.66
C ALA A 39 -23.93 -15.44 9.55
N VAL A 40 -22.95 -14.92 10.31
CA VAL A 40 -21.59 -15.48 10.32
C VAL A 40 -21.54 -16.82 11.04
N ALA A 41 -22.32 -17.04 12.11
CA ALA A 41 -22.43 -18.34 12.74
C ALA A 41 -23.02 -19.40 11.79
N ALA A 42 -24.08 -19.05 11.05
CA ALA A 42 -24.63 -19.90 10.01
C ALA A 42 -23.63 -20.20 8.90
N LEU A 43 -22.88 -19.19 8.43
CA LEU A 43 -21.80 -19.36 7.46
C LEU A 43 -20.75 -20.35 7.98
N LEU A 44 -20.32 -20.22 9.25
CA LEU A 44 -19.34 -21.14 9.84
C LEU A 44 -19.84 -22.58 9.88
N ILE A 45 -21.11 -22.80 10.20
CA ILE A 45 -21.73 -24.13 10.17
C ILE A 45 -21.73 -24.70 8.74
N VAL A 46 -22.11 -23.89 7.74
CA VAL A 46 -22.10 -24.30 6.32
C VAL A 46 -20.67 -24.62 5.86
N LEU A 47 -19.69 -23.78 6.23
CA LEU A 47 -18.28 -24.03 5.91
C LEU A 47 -17.76 -25.31 6.56
N PHE A 48 -18.18 -25.60 7.79
CA PHE A 48 -17.81 -26.84 8.49
C PHE A 48 -18.41 -28.06 7.81
N ALA A 49 -19.71 -28.03 7.50
CA ALA A 49 -20.38 -29.12 6.76
C ALA A 49 -19.77 -29.33 5.37
N TYR A 50 -19.49 -28.23 4.63
CA TYR A 50 -18.84 -28.30 3.33
C TYR A 50 -17.39 -28.80 3.45
N GLY A 51 -16.70 -28.45 4.52
CA GLY A 51 -15.38 -28.96 4.85
C GLY A 51 -15.41 -30.48 5.04
N ILE A 52 -16.29 -31.00 5.87
CA ILE A 52 -16.47 -32.44 6.08
C ILE A 52 -16.69 -33.15 4.73
N TRP A 53 -17.59 -32.59 3.90
CA TRP A 53 -17.85 -33.14 2.58
C TRP A 53 -16.60 -33.12 1.68
N LEU A 54 -15.86 -32.00 1.60
CA LEU A 54 -14.64 -31.87 0.80
C LEU A 54 -13.49 -32.78 1.26
N PHE A 55 -13.36 -33.00 2.57
CA PHE A 55 -12.32 -33.85 3.13
C PHE A 55 -12.71 -35.33 3.19
N GLY A 56 -14.00 -35.64 3.39
CA GLY A 56 -14.51 -36.98 3.56
C GLY A 56 -14.90 -37.69 2.27
N PHE A 57 -15.47 -36.98 1.28
CA PHE A 57 -16.00 -37.55 0.05
C PHE A 57 -15.14 -37.22 -1.19
N GLN A 58 -13.88 -37.61 -1.13
CA GLN A 58 -12.90 -37.29 -2.16
C GLN A 58 -13.22 -37.81 -3.55
N GLN A 59 -13.93 -38.96 -3.64
CA GLN A 59 -14.26 -39.67 -4.92
C GLN A 59 -15.40 -38.98 -5.71
N SER A 60 -16.33 -38.30 -5.05
CA SER A 60 -17.49 -37.68 -5.73
C SER A 60 -17.14 -36.49 -6.61
N MET A 61 -16.04 -35.80 -6.33
CA MET A 61 -15.58 -34.66 -7.12
C MET A 61 -14.94 -35.01 -8.46
N GLU A 62 -14.50 -36.27 -8.66
CA GLU A 62 -13.84 -36.68 -9.91
C GLU A 62 -14.79 -36.77 -11.09
N LYS A 63 -16.08 -36.94 -10.82
CA LYS A 63 -17.14 -37.05 -11.83
C LYS A 63 -17.78 -35.69 -12.20
N PHE A 64 -17.40 -34.60 -11.51
CA PHE A 64 -18.01 -33.31 -11.77
C PHE A 64 -17.31 -32.62 -12.95
N GLU A 65 -17.91 -32.65 -14.12
CA GLU A 65 -17.55 -31.86 -15.28
C GLU A 65 -18.45 -30.60 -15.33
N PRO A 66 -17.93 -29.44 -14.84
CA PRO A 66 -18.72 -28.21 -14.85
C PRO A 66 -18.96 -27.75 -16.30
N LYS A 67 -20.21 -27.40 -16.62
CA LYS A 67 -20.53 -26.69 -17.87
C LYS A 67 -19.73 -25.39 -17.91
N ARG A 68 -19.00 -25.15 -19.00
CA ARG A 68 -18.18 -23.95 -19.16
C ARG A 68 -19.08 -22.73 -19.28
N LEU A 69 -19.01 -21.84 -18.28
CA LEU A 69 -19.66 -20.56 -18.35
C LEU A 69 -18.85 -19.61 -19.27
N PRO A 70 -19.50 -18.73 -20.05
CA PRO A 70 -18.79 -17.72 -20.82
C PRO A 70 -18.04 -16.77 -19.87
N ILE A 71 -16.76 -16.52 -20.16
CA ILE A 71 -15.87 -15.77 -19.29
C ILE A 71 -16.35 -14.34 -18.98
N TRP A 72 -16.99 -13.70 -19.96
CA TRP A 72 -17.52 -12.34 -19.78
C TRP A 72 -18.62 -12.32 -18.71
N LEU A 73 -19.46 -13.36 -18.63
CA LEU A 73 -20.50 -13.48 -17.62
C LEU A 73 -19.91 -13.59 -16.20
N VAL A 74 -18.84 -14.36 -16.06
CA VAL A 74 -18.15 -14.50 -14.76
C VAL A 74 -17.55 -13.20 -14.30
N TRP A 75 -16.88 -12.44 -15.20
CA TRP A 75 -16.35 -11.12 -14.88
C TRP A 75 -17.46 -10.11 -14.57
N LEU A 76 -18.60 -10.18 -15.27
CA LEU A 76 -19.76 -9.35 -14.96
C LEU A 76 -20.29 -9.63 -13.55
N VAL A 77 -20.45 -10.89 -13.17
CA VAL A 77 -20.89 -11.30 -11.82
C VAL A 77 -19.90 -10.81 -10.77
N ILE A 78 -18.60 -11.04 -10.97
CA ILE A 78 -17.56 -10.55 -10.05
C ILE A 78 -17.62 -9.02 -9.94
N GLY A 79 -17.75 -8.31 -11.05
CA GLY A 79 -17.86 -6.85 -11.10
C GLY A 79 -19.06 -6.33 -10.31
N VAL A 80 -20.21 -6.95 -10.46
CA VAL A 80 -21.44 -6.60 -9.69
C VAL A 80 -21.22 -6.80 -8.19
N PHE A 81 -20.68 -7.96 -7.78
CA PHE A 81 -20.42 -8.22 -6.36
C PHE A 81 -19.34 -7.30 -5.77
N VAL A 82 -18.27 -7.02 -6.51
CA VAL A 82 -17.24 -6.06 -6.10
C VAL A 82 -17.84 -4.67 -5.93
N SER A 83 -18.64 -4.21 -6.89
CA SER A 83 -19.30 -2.90 -6.81
C SER A 83 -20.29 -2.81 -5.64
N ALA A 84 -21.10 -3.84 -5.43
CA ALA A 84 -22.04 -3.90 -4.30
C ALA A 84 -21.27 -3.86 -2.96
N LEU A 85 -20.17 -4.62 -2.83
CA LEU A 85 -19.36 -4.62 -1.61
C LEU A 85 -18.67 -3.27 -1.38
N LEU A 86 -18.19 -2.60 -2.44
CA LEU A 86 -17.64 -1.25 -2.33
C LEU A 86 -18.69 -0.25 -1.85
N VAL A 87 -19.90 -0.28 -2.43
CA VAL A 87 -21.01 0.58 -1.97
C VAL A 87 -21.31 0.33 -0.49
N LEU A 88 -21.43 -0.91 -0.07
CA LEU A 88 -21.65 -1.25 1.35
C LEU A 88 -20.50 -0.72 2.23
N CYS A 89 -19.25 -0.85 1.82
CA CYS A 89 -18.09 -0.35 2.58
C CYS A 89 -18.08 1.17 2.70
N PHE A 90 -18.50 1.91 1.65
CA PHE A 90 -18.51 3.38 1.69
C PHE A 90 -19.74 3.97 2.35
N THR A 91 -20.88 3.27 2.34
CA THR A 91 -22.10 3.73 2.97
C THR A 91 -22.23 3.31 4.45
N GLN A 92 -21.34 2.44 4.92
CA GLN A 92 -21.38 1.85 6.28
C GLN A 92 -22.75 1.24 6.63
N SER A 93 -23.46 0.74 5.61
CA SER A 93 -24.85 0.30 5.72
C SER A 93 -25.02 -1.08 6.36
N PHE A 94 -23.93 -1.75 6.75
CA PHE A 94 -23.99 -3.11 7.24
C PHE A 94 -23.01 -3.35 8.39
N GLN A 95 -23.51 -3.72 9.57
CA GLN A 95 -22.73 -3.89 10.81
C GLN A 95 -21.49 -4.80 10.68
N LEU A 96 -21.54 -5.81 9.79
CA LEU A 96 -20.38 -6.68 9.52
C LEU A 96 -19.16 -5.90 9.00
N ILE A 97 -19.41 -4.74 8.37
CA ILE A 97 -18.39 -3.89 7.76
C ILE A 97 -17.69 -2.98 8.78
N ASP A 98 -18.28 -2.78 9.95
CA ASP A 98 -17.68 -1.96 11.01
C ASP A 98 -16.44 -2.64 11.60
N SER A 99 -16.44 -3.98 11.67
CA SER A 99 -15.29 -4.76 12.10
C SER A 99 -14.27 -4.97 10.98
N ALA A 100 -12.98 -4.91 11.33
CA ALA A 100 -11.88 -5.23 10.40
C ALA A 100 -11.95 -6.70 9.94
N LEU A 101 -12.24 -7.62 10.86
CA LEU A 101 -12.40 -9.05 10.54
C LEU A 101 -13.63 -9.29 9.65
N GLY A 102 -14.74 -8.56 9.88
CA GLY A 102 -15.92 -8.64 9.04
C GLY A 102 -15.64 -8.19 7.59
N ARG A 103 -14.96 -7.07 7.40
CA ARG A 103 -14.52 -6.63 6.06
C ARG A 103 -13.63 -7.66 5.39
N LEU A 104 -12.65 -8.19 6.12
CA LEU A 104 -11.73 -9.19 5.60
C LEU A 104 -12.47 -10.48 5.22
N LEU A 105 -13.40 -10.94 6.04
CA LEU A 105 -14.25 -12.11 5.77
C LEU A 105 -15.05 -11.93 4.48
N LEU A 106 -15.73 -10.79 4.31
CA LEU A 106 -16.49 -10.50 3.09
C LEU A 106 -15.60 -10.44 1.84
N CYS A 107 -14.45 -9.76 1.93
CA CYS A 107 -13.50 -9.67 0.81
C CYS A 107 -12.93 -11.04 0.44
N CYS A 108 -12.55 -11.85 1.43
CA CYS A 108 -12.02 -13.19 1.19
C CYS A 108 -13.10 -14.14 0.65
N THR A 109 -14.34 -14.03 1.12
CA THR A 109 -15.47 -14.82 0.60
C THR A 109 -15.72 -14.51 -0.87
N LEU A 110 -15.79 -13.22 -1.22
CA LEU A 110 -15.94 -12.76 -2.60
C LEU A 110 -14.77 -13.25 -3.49
N ALA A 111 -13.54 -13.09 -2.99
CA ALA A 111 -12.36 -13.51 -3.73
C ALA A 111 -12.30 -15.03 -3.93
N ALA A 112 -12.68 -15.81 -2.92
CA ALA A 112 -12.72 -17.28 -3.00
C ALA A 112 -13.79 -17.77 -3.97
N ALA A 113 -15.01 -17.22 -3.87
CA ALA A 113 -16.11 -17.56 -4.78
C ALA A 113 -15.78 -17.17 -6.24
N GLY A 114 -15.29 -15.94 -6.45
CA GLY A 114 -14.89 -15.48 -7.77
C GLY A 114 -13.72 -16.25 -8.37
N ALA A 115 -12.73 -16.63 -7.55
CA ALA A 115 -11.61 -17.47 -7.98
C ALA A 115 -12.07 -18.87 -8.37
N ALA A 116 -12.98 -19.46 -7.61
CA ALA A 116 -13.57 -20.76 -7.97
C ALA A 116 -14.31 -20.65 -9.30
N LEU A 117 -15.19 -19.67 -9.48
CA LEU A 117 -15.92 -19.43 -10.74
C LEU A 117 -14.97 -19.22 -11.94
N LEU A 118 -13.93 -18.38 -11.78
CA LEU A 118 -12.94 -18.19 -12.85
C LEU A 118 -12.18 -19.47 -13.19
N SER A 119 -11.88 -20.29 -12.19
CA SER A 119 -11.15 -21.56 -12.41
C SER A 119 -12.00 -22.61 -13.14
N LEU A 120 -13.32 -22.52 -13.07
CA LEU A 120 -14.24 -23.35 -13.85
C LEU A 120 -14.30 -22.92 -15.34
N THR A 121 -13.96 -21.67 -15.64
CA THR A 121 -13.98 -21.12 -17.00
C THR A 121 -12.60 -21.09 -17.65
N GLN A 122 -11.56 -20.78 -16.88
CA GLN A 122 -10.17 -20.65 -17.34
C GLN A 122 -9.29 -21.73 -16.71
N GLN A 123 -9.21 -22.88 -17.31
CA GLN A 123 -8.42 -24.02 -16.81
C GLN A 123 -6.91 -23.79 -16.76
N GLN A 124 -6.39 -22.73 -17.40
CA GLN A 124 -4.94 -22.46 -17.48
C GLN A 124 -4.39 -21.66 -16.29
N ARG A 125 -5.23 -20.98 -15.51
CA ARG A 125 -4.78 -20.15 -14.39
C ARG A 125 -4.97 -20.85 -13.05
N SER A 126 -3.97 -20.66 -12.16
CA SER A 126 -4.07 -21.14 -10.79
C SER A 126 -5.24 -20.46 -10.06
N PRO A 127 -6.09 -21.18 -9.33
CA PRO A 127 -7.14 -20.59 -8.48
C PRO A 127 -6.60 -19.62 -7.44
N TYR A 128 -5.41 -19.86 -6.90
CA TYR A 128 -4.73 -18.96 -5.97
C TYR A 128 -4.38 -17.63 -6.61
N LEU A 129 -3.97 -17.64 -7.88
CA LEU A 129 -3.72 -16.41 -8.63
C LEU A 129 -5.00 -15.62 -8.87
N ASN A 130 -6.09 -16.30 -9.25
CA ASN A 130 -7.41 -15.67 -9.41
C ASN A 130 -7.89 -15.05 -8.10
N PHE A 131 -7.71 -15.74 -6.98
CA PHE A 131 -8.01 -15.22 -5.63
C PHE A 131 -7.21 -13.94 -5.34
N ALA A 132 -5.89 -13.97 -5.54
CA ALA A 132 -5.03 -12.81 -5.33
C ALA A 132 -5.43 -11.64 -6.23
N MET A 133 -5.78 -11.89 -7.50
CA MET A 133 -6.24 -10.85 -8.42
C MET A 133 -7.51 -10.14 -7.94
N ILE A 134 -8.52 -10.90 -7.50
CA ILE A 134 -9.79 -10.33 -7.03
C ILE A 134 -9.58 -9.59 -5.70
N LEU A 135 -8.87 -10.20 -4.75
CA LEU A 135 -8.63 -9.62 -3.43
C LEU A 135 -7.82 -8.32 -3.52
N LEU A 136 -6.70 -8.32 -4.25
CA LEU A 136 -5.85 -7.14 -4.42
C LEU A 136 -6.53 -6.08 -5.28
N GLY A 137 -7.28 -6.50 -6.32
CA GLY A 137 -8.08 -5.59 -7.15
C GLY A 137 -9.15 -4.88 -6.32
N PHE A 138 -9.90 -5.61 -5.50
CA PHE A 138 -10.85 -5.02 -4.56
C PHE A 138 -10.17 -4.06 -3.59
N GLY A 139 -9.04 -4.47 -2.97
CA GLY A 139 -8.28 -3.62 -2.06
C GLY A 139 -7.80 -2.32 -2.71
N ALA A 140 -7.35 -2.39 -3.97
CA ALA A 140 -6.94 -1.22 -4.74
C ALA A 140 -8.13 -0.28 -5.00
N LEU A 141 -9.27 -0.80 -5.48
CA LEU A 141 -10.48 -0.01 -5.72
C LEU A 141 -11.01 0.63 -4.44
N TYR A 142 -11.06 -0.13 -3.35
CA TYR A 142 -11.44 0.41 -2.04
C TYR A 142 -10.51 1.54 -1.60
N ARG A 143 -9.18 1.33 -1.70
CA ARG A 143 -8.22 2.35 -1.29
C ARG A 143 -8.27 3.61 -2.15
N LEU A 144 -8.45 3.48 -3.46
CA LEU A 144 -8.65 4.61 -4.37
C LEU A 144 -9.97 5.33 -4.07
N GLY A 145 -11.04 4.59 -3.79
CA GLY A 145 -12.35 5.16 -3.44
C GLY A 145 -12.32 6.03 -2.18
N VAL A 146 -11.46 5.73 -1.20
CA VAL A 146 -11.27 6.56 0.01
C VAL A 146 -10.78 7.99 -0.33
N PHE A 147 -10.10 8.18 -1.46
CA PHE A 147 -9.65 9.51 -1.87
C PHE A 147 -10.73 10.36 -2.55
N ILE A 148 -11.80 9.75 -3.10
CA ILE A 148 -12.84 10.46 -3.86
C ILE A 148 -13.50 11.57 -3.03
N PRO A 149 -13.96 11.34 -1.78
CA PRO A 149 -14.57 12.38 -0.95
C PRO A 149 -13.61 13.53 -0.58
N GLN A 150 -12.29 13.29 -0.73
CA GLN A 150 -11.29 14.31 -0.44
C GLN A 150 -11.16 15.33 -1.59
N ILE A 151 -11.59 14.98 -2.81
CA ILE A 151 -11.50 15.85 -3.99
C ILE A 151 -12.79 16.65 -4.11
N GLN A 152 -12.88 17.74 -3.35
CA GLN A 152 -14.04 18.62 -3.34
C GLN A 152 -13.64 20.10 -3.17
N ALA A 153 -14.51 21.01 -3.56
CA ALA A 153 -14.26 22.44 -3.50
C ALA A 153 -14.64 23.10 -2.17
N THR A 154 -15.36 22.38 -1.29
CA THR A 154 -15.85 22.94 -0.02
C THR A 154 -14.68 23.26 0.92
N PRO A 155 -14.52 24.51 1.40
CA PRO A 155 -13.45 24.89 2.30
C PRO A 155 -13.48 24.10 3.61
N PHE A 156 -12.29 23.78 4.14
CA PHE A 156 -12.07 23.18 5.47
C PHE A 156 -12.81 21.86 5.76
N SER A 157 -13.22 21.12 4.71
CA SER A 157 -13.97 19.87 4.86
C SER A 157 -13.13 18.67 5.29
N LEU A 158 -11.78 18.76 5.15
CA LEU A 158 -10.86 17.68 5.46
C LEU A 158 -10.21 17.78 6.86
N GLY A 159 -10.80 18.57 7.74
CA GLY A 159 -10.36 18.75 9.11
C GLY A 159 -9.51 20.00 9.34
N TRP A 160 -9.37 20.36 10.61
CA TRP A 160 -8.75 21.60 11.06
C TRP A 160 -7.30 21.82 10.59
N SER A 161 -6.53 20.75 10.36
CA SER A 161 -5.13 20.87 9.91
C SER A 161 -4.99 21.19 8.42
N GLU A 162 -6.07 21.23 7.65
CA GLU A 162 -6.01 21.51 6.21
C GLU A 162 -5.60 22.96 5.95
N GLY A 163 -6.17 23.91 6.68
CA GLY A 163 -5.83 25.33 6.55
C GLY A 163 -4.35 25.59 6.81
N SER A 164 -3.78 24.99 7.87
CA SER A 164 -2.36 25.14 8.16
C SER A 164 -1.45 24.53 7.08
N ARG A 165 -1.87 23.44 6.45
CA ARG A 165 -1.11 22.84 5.33
C ARG A 165 -1.11 23.73 4.10
N TYR A 166 -2.26 24.31 3.80
CA TYR A 166 -2.42 25.26 2.68
C TYR A 166 -1.59 26.52 2.91
N TYR A 167 -1.68 27.10 4.12
CA TYR A 167 -0.89 28.23 4.53
C TYR A 167 0.60 27.94 4.43
N ASN A 168 1.09 26.88 5.04
CA ASN A 168 2.52 26.52 4.99
C ASN A 168 3.03 26.27 3.56
N ALA A 169 2.20 25.70 2.67
CA ALA A 169 2.55 25.53 1.27
C ALA A 169 2.62 26.87 0.52
N SER A 170 1.75 27.83 0.83
CA SER A 170 1.74 29.15 0.21
C SER A 170 2.93 30.04 0.63
N LEU A 171 3.56 29.76 1.78
CA LEU A 171 4.73 30.50 2.25
C LEU A 171 5.93 30.45 1.28
N PHE A 172 6.03 29.41 0.45
CA PHE A 172 7.07 29.31 -0.59
C PHE A 172 6.90 30.36 -1.71
N LEU A 173 5.73 31.03 -1.76
CA LEU A 173 5.41 32.11 -2.70
C LEU A 173 4.81 33.31 -1.96
N SER A 174 5.21 33.54 -0.71
CA SER A 174 4.60 34.54 0.17
C SER A 174 4.60 35.92 -0.43
N GLU A 175 5.70 36.36 -1.04
CA GLU A 175 5.82 37.68 -1.68
C GLU A 175 4.77 37.85 -2.81
N SER A 176 4.54 36.83 -3.64
CA SER A 176 3.53 36.87 -4.71
C SER A 176 2.09 36.76 -4.21
N ILE A 177 1.87 36.12 -3.06
CA ILE A 177 0.52 35.86 -2.54
C ILE A 177 0.09 36.92 -1.53
N TYR A 178 1.01 37.35 -0.67
CA TYR A 178 0.75 38.24 0.47
C TYR A 178 1.38 39.65 0.34
N GLY A 179 2.24 39.85 -0.69
CA GLY A 179 2.94 41.12 -0.90
C GLY A 179 4.20 41.32 -0.05
N GLU A 180 4.53 40.33 0.80
CA GLU A 180 5.70 40.36 1.68
C GLU A 180 6.38 39.00 1.78
N LYS A 181 7.68 39.01 2.08
CA LYS A 181 8.45 37.77 2.28
C LYS A 181 8.28 37.31 3.73
N LEU A 182 7.55 36.20 3.89
CA LEU A 182 7.31 35.54 5.17
C LEU A 182 8.30 34.39 5.41
N PRO A 183 8.63 34.05 6.66
CA PRO A 183 9.48 32.92 6.98
C PRO A 183 8.88 31.61 6.46
N LEU A 184 9.76 30.72 5.97
CA LEU A 184 9.36 29.40 5.47
C LEU A 184 9.03 28.43 6.61
N PRO A 185 8.19 27.41 6.39
CA PRO A 185 7.81 26.46 7.43
C PRO A 185 9.01 25.63 7.89
N VAL A 186 9.23 25.55 9.21
CA VAL A 186 10.33 24.75 9.81
C VAL A 186 9.94 23.29 9.95
N LEU A 187 8.67 22.99 10.24
CA LEU A 187 8.18 21.62 10.38
C LEU A 187 7.79 21.04 9.01
N HIS A 188 8.47 19.96 8.62
CA HIS A 188 8.19 19.21 7.39
C HIS A 188 8.24 20.04 6.09
N PRO A 189 9.28 20.87 5.87
CA PRO A 189 9.33 21.75 4.71
C PRO A 189 9.22 21.01 3.38
N SER A 190 9.81 19.84 3.22
CA SER A 190 9.69 19.00 2.03
C SER A 190 8.24 18.65 1.67
N ARG A 191 7.39 18.44 2.68
CA ARG A 191 5.96 18.17 2.47
C ARG A 191 5.27 19.37 1.84
N TYR A 192 5.49 20.55 2.41
CA TYR A 192 4.85 21.77 1.95
C TYR A 192 5.42 22.26 0.63
N LEU A 193 6.72 22.03 0.38
CA LEU A 193 7.33 22.29 -0.93
C LEU A 193 6.66 21.49 -2.04
N MET A 194 6.42 20.19 -1.83
CA MET A 194 5.69 19.37 -2.81
C MET A 194 4.23 19.81 -2.96
N GLN A 195 3.59 20.25 -1.89
CA GLN A 195 2.22 20.78 -1.91
C GLN A 195 2.13 22.17 -2.55
N ALA A 196 3.22 22.94 -2.59
CA ALA A 196 3.26 24.28 -3.18
C ALA A 196 3.24 24.26 -4.73
N VAL A 197 3.42 23.11 -5.38
CA VAL A 197 3.48 23.03 -6.86
C VAL A 197 2.30 23.73 -7.56
N PRO A 198 1.03 23.57 -7.17
CA PRO A 198 -0.05 24.33 -7.81
C PRO A 198 0.10 25.86 -7.63
N PHE A 199 0.61 26.33 -6.48
CA PHE A 199 0.89 27.77 -6.28
C PHE A 199 1.97 28.27 -7.24
N PHE A 200 3.05 27.50 -7.48
CA PHE A 200 4.07 27.84 -8.48
C PHE A 200 3.50 27.94 -9.90
N LEU A 201 2.39 27.25 -10.18
CA LEU A 201 1.66 27.33 -11.44
C LEU A 201 0.58 28.44 -11.44
N GLY A 202 0.51 29.28 -10.41
CA GLY A 202 -0.48 30.35 -10.27
C GLY A 202 -1.90 29.86 -9.87
N ILE A 203 -2.05 28.57 -9.52
CA ILE A 203 -3.35 27.97 -9.22
C ILE A 203 -3.63 28.12 -7.72
N ARG A 204 -4.75 28.78 -7.37
CA ARG A 204 -5.21 28.99 -5.99
C ARG A 204 -6.45 28.17 -5.62
N SER A 205 -6.97 27.35 -6.54
CA SER A 205 -8.17 26.52 -6.32
C SER A 205 -7.89 25.41 -5.31
N ILE A 206 -8.69 25.33 -4.25
CA ILE A 206 -8.61 24.28 -3.22
C ILE A 206 -8.86 22.89 -3.81
N LEU A 207 -9.76 22.77 -4.79
CA LEU A 207 -10.02 21.52 -5.51
C LEU A 207 -8.76 20.99 -6.18
N VAL A 208 -8.02 21.87 -6.89
CA VAL A 208 -6.78 21.48 -7.60
C VAL A 208 -5.69 21.08 -6.61
N HIS A 209 -5.54 21.79 -5.49
CA HIS A 209 -4.58 21.41 -4.46
C HIS A 209 -4.90 20.05 -3.81
N ARG A 210 -6.19 19.75 -3.57
CA ARG A 210 -6.61 18.44 -3.05
C ARG A 210 -6.35 17.33 -4.08
N LEU A 211 -6.70 17.57 -5.34
CA LEU A 211 -6.39 16.64 -6.43
C LEU A 211 -4.87 16.39 -6.51
N TRP A 212 -4.06 17.44 -6.46
CA TRP A 212 -2.60 17.34 -6.45
C TRP A 212 -2.09 16.52 -5.26
N GLN A 213 -2.63 16.74 -4.07
CA GLN A 213 -2.26 15.96 -2.89
C GLN A 213 -2.62 14.48 -3.04
N VAL A 214 -3.77 14.15 -3.60
CA VAL A 214 -4.18 12.77 -3.91
C VAL A 214 -3.24 12.16 -4.95
N LEU A 215 -2.90 12.89 -6.02
CA LEU A 215 -1.94 12.43 -7.03
C LEU A 215 -0.55 12.18 -6.44
N LEU A 216 -0.07 13.03 -5.51
CA LEU A 216 1.18 12.79 -4.79
C LEU A 216 1.12 11.50 -3.96
N TRP A 217 0.02 11.26 -3.24
CA TRP A 217 -0.14 10.03 -2.45
C TRP A 217 -0.11 8.78 -3.33
N ILE A 218 -0.93 8.76 -4.36
CA ILE A 218 -1.05 7.59 -5.26
C ILE A 218 0.23 7.42 -6.07
N GLY A 219 0.72 8.49 -6.70
CA GLY A 219 1.86 8.45 -7.61
C GLY A 219 3.16 8.05 -6.92
N MET A 220 3.49 8.69 -5.79
CA MET A 220 4.71 8.37 -5.05
C MET A 220 4.69 6.95 -4.47
N THR A 221 3.53 6.52 -3.96
CA THR A 221 3.36 5.15 -3.45
C THR A 221 3.48 4.12 -4.56
N ALA A 222 2.82 4.34 -5.70
CA ALA A 222 2.88 3.44 -6.85
C ALA A 222 4.31 3.38 -7.44
N TRP A 223 5.01 4.51 -7.51
CA TRP A 223 6.39 4.56 -8.00
C TRP A 223 7.35 3.80 -7.06
N GLY A 224 7.29 4.04 -5.75
CA GLY A 224 8.08 3.28 -4.77
C GLY A 224 7.79 1.77 -4.83
N ALA A 225 6.50 1.39 -4.92
CA ALA A 225 6.08 0.01 -5.08
C ALA A 225 6.62 -0.63 -6.36
N ALA A 226 6.59 0.08 -7.50
CA ALA A 226 7.10 -0.41 -8.78
C ALA A 226 8.62 -0.63 -8.75
N LEU A 227 9.38 0.29 -8.14
CA LEU A 227 10.83 0.13 -7.97
C LEU A 227 11.18 -1.05 -7.07
N LEU A 228 10.44 -1.23 -5.99
CA LEU A 228 10.64 -2.38 -5.10
C LEU A 228 10.23 -3.69 -5.79
N ALA A 229 9.08 -3.72 -6.49
CA ALA A 229 8.62 -4.87 -7.26
C ALA A 229 9.65 -5.31 -8.32
N LYS A 230 10.33 -4.35 -8.96
CA LYS A 230 11.37 -4.64 -9.97
C LYS A 230 12.49 -5.53 -9.42
N ARG A 231 12.82 -5.44 -8.13
CA ARG A 231 13.84 -6.28 -7.49
C ARG A 231 13.42 -7.75 -7.35
N PHE A 232 12.11 -8.01 -7.31
CA PHE A 232 11.55 -9.36 -7.20
C PHE A 232 11.08 -9.94 -8.54
N ARG A 233 11.29 -9.19 -9.65
CA ARG A 233 10.87 -9.64 -10.98
C ARG A 233 11.57 -10.95 -11.35
N GLY A 234 10.78 -11.97 -11.70
CA GLY A 234 11.27 -13.32 -12.02
C GLY A 234 11.64 -14.19 -10.81
N LYS A 235 11.62 -13.65 -9.59
CA LYS A 235 11.88 -14.42 -8.36
C LYS A 235 10.60 -14.97 -7.71
N LEU A 236 9.46 -14.35 -7.99
CA LEU A 236 8.15 -14.73 -7.47
C LEU A 236 7.25 -15.20 -8.61
N ALA A 237 6.43 -16.21 -8.35
CA ALA A 237 5.44 -16.74 -9.30
C ALA A 237 4.20 -15.82 -9.46
N LEU A 238 4.29 -14.56 -9.03
CA LEU A 238 3.22 -13.56 -9.15
C LEU A 238 3.45 -12.68 -10.39
N PRO A 239 2.39 -12.31 -11.13
CA PRO A 239 2.46 -11.29 -12.17
C PRO A 239 3.01 -9.97 -11.61
N PHE A 240 3.88 -9.33 -12.36
CA PHE A 240 4.57 -8.11 -11.92
C PHE A 240 3.63 -6.99 -11.46
N TRP A 241 2.51 -6.78 -12.17
CA TRP A 241 1.52 -5.77 -11.82
C TRP A 241 0.78 -6.07 -10.51
N LEU A 242 0.52 -7.37 -10.19
CA LEU A 242 -0.07 -7.77 -8.90
C LEU A 242 0.89 -7.48 -7.75
N LEU A 243 2.18 -7.71 -7.96
CA LEU A 243 3.19 -7.40 -6.97
C LEU A 243 3.25 -5.89 -6.70
N ILE A 244 3.15 -5.04 -7.74
CA ILE A 244 3.07 -3.58 -7.57
C ILE A 244 1.84 -3.21 -6.73
N ILE A 245 0.66 -3.75 -7.03
CA ILE A 245 -0.57 -3.47 -6.27
C ILE A 245 -0.41 -3.91 -4.81
N ALA A 246 0.09 -5.11 -4.56
CA ALA A 246 0.30 -5.62 -3.20
C ALA A 246 1.25 -4.73 -2.39
N LEU A 247 2.37 -4.32 -2.98
CA LEU A 247 3.34 -3.43 -2.34
C LEU A 247 2.77 -2.02 -2.15
N ALA A 248 2.02 -1.49 -3.11
CA ALA A 248 1.35 -0.18 -2.97
C ALA A 248 0.32 -0.21 -1.82
N LEU A 249 -0.51 -1.25 -1.74
CA LEU A 249 -1.45 -1.44 -0.63
C LEU A 249 -0.73 -1.57 0.72
N PHE A 250 0.41 -2.27 0.76
CA PHE A 250 1.25 -2.36 1.96
C PHE A 250 1.78 -0.98 2.37
N PHE A 251 2.32 -0.19 1.45
CA PHE A 251 2.79 1.17 1.75
C PHE A 251 1.67 2.11 2.21
N PHE A 252 0.45 1.93 1.73
CA PHE A 252 -0.71 2.69 2.22
C PHE A 252 -1.12 2.37 3.65
N GLN A 253 -0.71 1.22 4.21
CA GLN A 253 -0.94 0.87 5.62
C GLN A 253 0.08 1.55 6.56
N GLY A 254 1.27 1.85 6.06
CA GLY A 254 2.35 2.44 6.85
C GLY A 254 2.29 3.96 6.90
N ALA A 255 3.03 4.54 7.84
CA ALA A 255 3.16 5.99 8.02
C ALA A 255 4.16 6.64 7.05
N VAL A 256 4.40 6.06 5.87
CA VAL A 256 5.30 6.64 4.87
C VAL A 256 4.54 7.63 4.01
N TYR A 257 4.58 8.89 4.40
CA TYR A 257 3.96 9.99 3.65
C TYR A 257 4.64 10.18 2.29
N PHE A 258 3.91 10.73 1.32
CA PHE A 258 4.40 10.92 -0.06
C PHE A 258 5.75 11.66 -0.14
N HIS A 259 5.98 12.68 0.71
CA HIS A 259 7.26 13.40 0.74
C HIS A 259 8.42 12.57 1.30
N LEU A 260 8.14 11.62 2.19
CA LEU A 260 9.13 10.68 2.73
C LEU A 260 9.43 9.55 1.73
N MET A 261 8.46 9.20 0.89
CA MET A 261 8.64 8.23 -0.18
C MET A 261 9.73 8.64 -1.18
N VAL A 262 10.02 9.94 -1.32
CA VAL A 262 11.15 10.44 -2.13
C VAL A 262 12.47 9.81 -1.70
N CYS A 263 12.73 9.72 -0.39
CA CYS A 263 13.95 9.07 0.14
C CYS A 263 14.01 7.60 -0.28
N VAL A 264 12.88 6.88 -0.16
CA VAL A 264 12.79 5.46 -0.54
C VAL A 264 13.04 5.29 -2.04
N ILE A 265 12.39 6.11 -2.87
CA ILE A 265 12.54 6.08 -4.34
C ILE A 265 14.00 6.33 -4.74
N LEU A 266 14.63 7.37 -4.20
CA LEU A 266 16.02 7.69 -4.51
C LEU A 266 16.96 6.54 -4.17
N VAL A 267 16.84 5.96 -2.98
CA VAL A 267 17.68 4.82 -2.59
C VAL A 267 17.42 3.60 -3.48
N LEU A 268 16.15 3.27 -3.76
CA LEU A 268 15.82 2.13 -4.64
C LEU A 268 16.32 2.33 -6.08
N MET A 269 16.34 3.56 -6.59
CA MET A 269 16.89 3.90 -7.91
C MET A 269 18.41 3.83 -7.92
N GLY A 270 19.04 4.23 -6.83
CA GLY A 270 20.51 4.36 -6.72
C GLY A 270 21.20 3.06 -6.36
N TYR A 271 20.60 2.27 -5.47
CA TYR A 271 21.23 1.05 -4.99
C TYR A 271 21.42 0.02 -6.10
N GLN A 272 22.67 -0.39 -6.30
CA GLN A 272 23.05 -1.43 -7.24
C GLN A 272 24.16 -2.29 -6.64
N LYS A 273 23.98 -3.63 -6.65
CA LYS A 273 24.97 -4.60 -6.21
C LYS A 273 26.33 -4.34 -6.91
N GLY A 274 27.42 -4.32 -6.13
CA GLY A 274 28.77 -4.08 -6.64
C GLY A 274 29.09 -2.63 -7.02
N LYS A 275 28.18 -1.67 -6.81
CA LYS A 275 28.43 -0.24 -7.10
C LYS A 275 28.23 0.66 -5.86
N PRO A 276 29.10 0.55 -4.84
CA PRO A 276 28.92 1.23 -3.56
C PRO A 276 28.94 2.76 -3.67
N TRP A 277 29.73 3.34 -4.57
CA TRP A 277 29.82 4.78 -4.77
C TRP A 277 28.57 5.37 -5.41
N ARG A 278 27.95 4.66 -6.36
CA ARG A 278 26.65 5.04 -6.88
C ARG A 278 25.60 5.03 -5.77
N THR A 279 25.59 3.99 -4.94
CA THR A 279 24.71 3.89 -3.79
C THR A 279 24.93 5.06 -2.83
N LEU A 280 26.19 5.41 -2.53
CA LEU A 280 26.52 6.58 -1.71
C LEU A 280 25.92 7.85 -2.27
N LEU A 281 26.09 8.14 -3.57
CA LEU A 281 25.54 9.35 -4.21
C LEU A 281 24.02 9.45 -3.97
N PHE A 282 23.27 8.37 -4.18
CA PHE A 282 21.83 8.39 -3.99
C PHE A 282 21.41 8.42 -2.52
N VAL A 283 22.22 7.83 -1.62
CA VAL A 283 22.05 8.00 -0.17
C VAL A 283 22.20 9.46 0.22
N LEU A 284 23.22 10.15 -0.27
CA LEU A 284 23.45 11.58 0.00
C LEU A 284 22.30 12.43 -0.52
N LEU A 285 21.85 12.23 -1.77
CA LEU A 285 20.69 12.94 -2.33
C LEU A 285 19.41 12.69 -1.50
N ALA A 286 19.16 11.44 -1.12
CA ALA A 286 18.03 11.10 -0.27
C ALA A 286 18.17 11.71 1.15
N SER A 287 19.40 11.82 1.67
CA SER A 287 19.68 12.40 2.98
C SER A 287 19.50 13.92 3.00
N VAL A 288 19.85 14.63 1.91
CA VAL A 288 19.49 16.06 1.76
C VAL A 288 17.99 16.24 1.90
N TRP A 289 17.21 15.41 1.21
CA TRP A 289 15.74 15.46 1.29
C TRP A 289 15.22 15.06 2.67
N ALA A 290 15.80 14.05 3.29
CA ALA A 290 15.44 13.60 4.63
C ALA A 290 15.66 14.71 5.68
N GLY A 291 16.75 15.47 5.58
CA GLY A 291 17.08 16.58 6.47
C GLY A 291 16.01 17.67 6.49
N ILE A 292 15.44 18.00 5.32
CA ILE A 292 14.32 18.96 5.22
C ILE A 292 12.94 18.28 5.37
N SER A 293 12.89 17.01 5.78
CA SER A 293 11.63 16.28 5.95
C SER A 293 11.28 16.09 7.42
N ARG A 294 11.98 15.22 8.10
CA ARG A 294 11.79 14.88 9.53
C ARG A 294 13.08 14.41 10.16
N VAL A 295 13.37 14.83 11.37
CA VAL A 295 14.58 14.45 12.11
C VAL A 295 14.72 12.92 12.23
N ASN A 296 13.64 12.22 12.54
CA ASN A 296 13.64 10.75 12.65
C ASN A 296 13.85 10.02 11.32
N TRP A 297 13.82 10.73 10.18
CA TRP A 297 14.09 10.18 8.85
C TRP A 297 15.53 10.38 8.39
N MET A 298 16.35 11.14 9.11
CA MET A 298 17.76 11.35 8.75
C MET A 298 18.56 10.04 8.55
N PRO A 299 18.44 9.00 9.39
CA PRO A 299 19.17 7.75 9.19
C PRO A 299 18.54 6.83 8.13
N VAL A 300 17.27 7.04 7.76
CA VAL A 300 16.49 6.09 6.95
C VAL A 300 17.10 5.82 5.57
N PRO A 301 17.60 6.80 4.79
CA PRO A 301 18.24 6.52 3.51
C PRO A 301 19.41 5.54 3.62
N ALA A 302 20.28 5.76 4.60
CA ALA A 302 21.45 4.90 4.82
C ALA A 302 21.06 3.52 5.34
N LEU A 303 20.09 3.45 6.27
CA LEU A 303 19.57 2.18 6.80
C LEU A 303 18.90 1.34 5.70
N LEU A 304 18.14 1.98 4.82
CA LEU A 304 17.53 1.29 3.68
C LEU A 304 18.60 0.75 2.72
N ALA A 305 19.61 1.55 2.40
CA ALA A 305 20.71 1.10 1.54
C ALA A 305 21.51 -0.05 2.18
N ALA A 306 21.77 0.02 3.50
CA ALA A 306 22.41 -1.04 4.24
C ALA A 306 21.57 -2.33 4.28
N ALA A 307 20.27 -2.22 4.51
CA ALA A 307 19.38 -3.38 4.47
C ALA A 307 19.38 -4.07 3.09
N LEU A 308 19.32 -3.28 2.02
CA LEU A 308 19.41 -3.81 0.65
C LEU A 308 20.76 -4.49 0.39
N TYR A 309 21.84 -3.92 0.90
CA TYR A 309 23.19 -4.48 0.81
C TYR A 309 23.29 -5.84 1.53
N LEU A 310 22.80 -5.92 2.76
CA LEU A 310 22.80 -7.16 3.54
C LEU A 310 21.95 -8.28 2.90
N LEU A 311 20.88 -7.91 2.20
CA LEU A 311 20.04 -8.87 1.47
C LEU A 311 20.68 -9.37 0.15
N ASP A 312 21.45 -8.53 -0.54
CA ASP A 312 21.99 -8.86 -1.85
C ASP A 312 23.45 -9.35 -1.82
N GLU A 313 24.21 -9.00 -0.80
CA GLU A 313 25.64 -9.34 -0.65
C GLU A 313 25.83 -10.27 0.56
N PRO A 314 25.98 -11.57 0.36
CA PRO A 314 26.25 -12.48 1.46
C PRO A 314 27.66 -12.24 2.05
N LEU A 315 27.85 -12.58 3.31
CA LEU A 315 29.12 -12.39 4.01
C LEU A 315 30.24 -13.30 3.46
N ASP A 316 29.91 -14.52 3.05
CA ASP A 316 30.72 -15.54 2.34
C ASP A 316 32.25 -15.41 2.49
N GLY A 317 32.77 -15.59 3.72
CA GLY A 317 34.22 -15.56 4.00
C GLY A 317 34.90 -14.18 3.88
N LYS A 318 34.17 -13.11 3.63
CA LYS A 318 34.72 -11.75 3.65
C LYS A 318 35.06 -11.33 5.07
N PRO A 319 36.20 -10.63 5.31
CA PRO A 319 36.45 -10.02 6.62
C PRO A 319 35.30 -9.09 7.00
N TRP A 320 34.74 -9.26 8.17
CA TRP A 320 33.55 -8.55 8.61
C TRP A 320 33.72 -7.02 8.56
N LEU A 321 34.90 -6.47 8.93
CA LEU A 321 35.18 -5.04 8.84
C LEU A 321 35.08 -4.51 7.40
N LYS A 322 35.59 -5.27 6.41
CA LYS A 322 35.46 -4.92 4.98
C LYS A 322 34.02 -5.01 4.50
N TYR A 323 33.27 -5.98 5.05
CA TYR A 323 31.86 -6.17 4.70
C TYR A 323 30.99 -5.01 5.17
N VAL A 324 31.17 -4.53 6.41
CA VAL A 324 30.37 -3.44 6.99
C VAL A 324 30.88 -2.04 6.64
N SER A 325 32.06 -1.89 6.03
CA SER A 325 32.70 -0.60 5.77
C SER A 325 31.82 0.34 4.93
N PHE A 326 31.18 -0.15 3.86
CA PHE A 326 30.26 0.66 3.04
C PHE A 326 28.97 1.01 3.76
N PRO A 327 28.21 0.07 4.41
CA PRO A 327 27.10 0.42 5.27
C PRO A 327 27.42 1.50 6.31
N VAL A 328 28.55 1.42 6.97
CA VAL A 328 29.00 2.43 7.96
C VAL A 328 29.29 3.76 7.26
N LEU A 329 30.02 3.75 6.15
CA LEU A 329 30.27 4.97 5.36
C LEU A 329 28.96 5.65 4.96
N TRP A 330 27.98 4.89 4.45
CA TRP A 330 26.69 5.43 4.07
C TRP A 330 25.93 6.00 5.28
N ALA A 331 26.02 5.34 6.44
CA ALA A 331 25.38 5.82 7.66
C ALA A 331 25.96 7.16 8.12
N VAL A 332 27.29 7.24 8.25
CA VAL A 332 27.98 8.46 8.73
C VAL A 332 27.78 9.61 7.73
N ALA A 333 28.06 9.37 6.45
CA ALA A 333 27.93 10.39 5.41
C ALA A 333 26.45 10.82 5.22
N GLY A 334 25.51 9.86 5.23
CA GLY A 334 24.09 10.12 5.06
C GLY A 334 23.52 10.95 6.22
N VAL A 335 23.75 10.54 7.47
CA VAL A 335 23.25 11.29 8.64
C VAL A 335 23.90 12.68 8.72
N GLY A 336 25.21 12.77 8.48
CA GLY A 336 25.92 14.08 8.44
C GLY A 336 25.34 15.02 7.37
N THR A 337 25.05 14.49 6.18
CA THR A 337 24.44 15.26 5.09
C THR A 337 23.02 15.69 5.42
N ALA A 338 22.21 14.83 6.04
CA ALA A 338 20.85 15.17 6.45
C ALA A 338 20.85 16.26 7.52
N TRP A 339 21.71 16.16 8.51
CA TRP A 339 21.88 17.17 9.53
C TRP A 339 22.32 18.52 8.93
N LEU A 340 23.34 18.49 8.06
CA LEU A 340 23.82 19.72 7.40
C LEU A 340 22.70 20.37 6.56
N SER A 341 21.95 19.57 5.81
CA SER A 341 20.82 20.05 5.01
C SER A 341 19.76 20.73 5.87
N GLN A 342 19.47 20.17 7.05
CA GLN A 342 18.55 20.81 8.01
C GLN A 342 19.09 22.17 8.50
N GLN A 343 20.37 22.23 8.90
CA GLN A 343 20.97 23.47 9.39
C GLN A 343 20.98 24.56 8.31
N VAL A 344 21.34 24.19 7.07
CA VAL A 344 21.30 25.14 5.94
C VAL A 344 19.87 25.61 5.69
N TYR A 345 18.90 24.71 5.71
CA TYR A 345 17.50 25.07 5.50
C TYR A 345 17.00 26.06 6.58
N ILE A 346 17.25 25.80 7.87
CA ILE A 346 16.85 26.67 8.97
C ILE A 346 17.39 28.08 8.77
N ARG A 347 18.68 28.23 8.44
CA ARG A 347 19.30 29.52 8.17
C ARG A 347 18.70 30.28 6.98
N LEU A 348 18.31 29.53 5.92
CA LEU A 348 17.71 30.11 4.71
C LEU A 348 16.21 30.35 4.85
N SER A 349 15.56 29.75 5.84
CA SER A 349 14.10 29.83 6.01
C SER A 349 13.62 31.21 6.52
N GLY A 350 14.50 32.06 6.98
CA GLY A 350 14.13 33.35 7.59
C GLY A 350 13.57 33.23 8.99
N ASN A 351 13.69 32.06 9.63
CA ASN A 351 13.36 31.89 11.04
C ASN A 351 14.60 32.20 11.90
N ASP A 352 14.39 32.79 13.05
CA ASP A 352 15.48 33.00 14.00
C ASP A 352 15.95 31.64 14.55
N PRO A 353 17.24 31.31 14.47
CA PRO A 353 17.79 30.08 15.04
C PRO A 353 17.99 30.22 16.56
N ALA A 354 16.89 30.48 17.29
CA ALA A 354 16.95 30.56 18.77
C ALA A 354 17.19 29.19 19.41
#